data_6d8455b409ef3875d918fc724e16bf6b
#
_entry.id   6d8455b409ef3875d918fc724e16bf6b
#
_cell.length_a   1.000
_cell.length_b   1.000
_cell.length_c   1.000
_cell.angle_alpha   90.00
_cell.angle_beta   90.00
_cell.angle_gamma   90.00
#
_symmetry.space_group_name_H-M   'P 1'
#
loop_
_entity.id
_entity.type
_entity.pdbx_description
1 polymer ?
#
loop_
_entity_poly.entity_id
_entity_poly.type
_entity_poly.pdbx_seq_one_letter_code
_entity_poly.pdbx_strand_id
1 'polypeptide(L)'
;TLEVGNGAYTLTRLLQSGTAYNVSVQSQPSGATCTVSNASGTMGGSNVTNVNVSCAPNGYTISGTVSGLSVTIAGVVVQNGTDTATVTFNGTDSTASFTLTQPVTQGSSYNVTASVGGGGGGGGMPDPNLPGGGGGNPATCTVTNGSGTMGSAAVTNVAITCQ
;
A
#
# COMPACT_ATOMS: atom_id res chain seq x y z
N THR A 1 28.41 8.21 18.77
CA THR A 1 27.05 8.26 18.27
C THR A 1 26.42 9.62 18.56
N LEU A 2 25.59 10.08 17.65
CA LEU A 2 24.80 11.29 17.79
C LEU A 2 23.36 10.92 17.44
N GLU A 3 22.39 11.30 18.25
CA GLU A 3 20.98 11.24 17.91
C GLU A 3 20.62 12.52 17.16
N VAL A 4 20.05 12.36 15.95
CA VAL A 4 19.68 13.48 15.10
C VAL A 4 18.17 13.45 14.83
N GLY A 5 17.51 14.60 15.01
CA GLY A 5 16.18 14.86 14.49
C GLY A 5 16.25 15.44 13.08
N ASN A 6 15.14 16.03 12.62
CA ASN A 6 15.15 16.78 11.37
C ASN A 6 16.00 18.04 11.50
N GLY A 7 16.97 18.22 10.61
CA GLY A 7 17.82 19.41 10.56
C GLY A 7 19.30 19.09 10.35
N ALA A 8 20.10 20.13 10.43
CA ALA A 8 21.56 20.02 10.32
C ALA A 8 22.16 19.36 11.58
N TYR A 9 23.16 18.55 11.38
CA TYR A 9 23.92 17.91 12.44
C TYR A 9 25.43 18.10 12.26
N THR A 10 26.17 17.96 13.34
CA THR A 10 27.63 18.03 13.32
C THR A 10 28.20 16.91 14.21
N LEU A 11 29.10 16.11 13.64
CA LEU A 11 29.90 15.16 14.40
C LEU A 11 31.13 15.90 14.97
N THR A 12 31.26 15.88 16.28
CA THR A 12 32.29 16.70 16.99
C THR A 12 33.70 16.09 17.00
N ARG A 13 33.84 14.83 16.57
CA ARG A 13 35.16 14.18 16.50
C ARG A 13 35.97 14.78 15.35
N LEU A 14 37.08 15.37 15.69
CA LEU A 14 38.07 15.88 14.71
C LEU A 14 38.81 14.72 14.06
N LEU A 15 38.93 14.77 12.75
CA LEU A 15 39.74 13.87 11.94
C LEU A 15 40.82 14.65 11.23
N GLN A 16 42.03 14.10 11.14
CA GLN A 16 43.14 14.71 10.41
C GLN A 16 42.94 14.56 8.89
N SER A 17 43.52 15.47 8.13
CA SER A 17 43.61 15.36 6.67
C SER A 17 44.25 14.03 6.26
N GLY A 18 43.70 13.38 5.24
CA GLY A 18 44.12 12.04 4.79
C GLY A 18 43.42 10.87 5.55
N THR A 19 42.67 11.14 6.64
CA THR A 19 41.97 10.10 7.37
C THR A 19 40.66 9.74 6.65
N ALA A 20 40.40 8.44 6.48
CA ALA A 20 39.11 7.97 5.98
C ALA A 20 37.98 8.18 7.02
N TYR A 21 36.78 8.53 6.55
CA TYR A 21 35.59 8.58 7.36
C TYR A 21 34.50 7.66 6.78
N ASN A 22 33.66 7.16 7.68
CA ASN A 22 32.46 6.40 7.31
C ASN A 22 31.34 6.73 8.31
N VAL A 23 30.24 7.26 7.80
CA VAL A 23 29.05 7.62 8.58
C VAL A 23 27.95 6.63 8.27
N SER A 24 27.36 6.05 9.28
CA SER A 24 26.27 5.07 9.14
C SER A 24 25.14 5.34 10.12
N VAL A 25 23.92 4.94 9.75
CA VAL A 25 22.80 4.90 10.69
C VAL A 25 22.98 3.66 11.56
N GLN A 26 23.20 3.87 12.84
CA GLN A 26 23.43 2.78 13.80
C GLN A 26 22.12 2.14 14.25
N SER A 27 21.04 2.93 14.38
CA SER A 27 19.71 2.47 14.75
C SER A 27 18.69 3.17 13.89
N GLN A 28 17.81 2.39 13.26
CA GLN A 28 16.71 2.93 12.48
C GLN A 28 15.57 3.39 13.40
N PRO A 29 14.91 4.51 13.11
CA PRO A 29 13.71 4.92 13.84
C PRO A 29 12.58 3.93 13.58
N SER A 30 11.67 3.80 14.55
CA SER A 30 10.46 3.02 14.35
C SER A 30 9.62 3.61 13.21
N GLY A 31 9.22 2.78 12.26
CA GLY A 31 8.33 3.18 11.16
C GLY A 31 8.98 3.95 10.02
N ALA A 32 10.31 4.06 9.99
CA ALA A 32 11.02 4.67 8.87
C ALA A 32 12.36 3.99 8.60
N THR A 33 12.82 4.10 7.36
CA THR A 33 14.16 3.66 6.95
C THR A 33 14.97 4.87 6.54
N CYS A 34 16.14 5.03 7.18
CA CYS A 34 17.09 6.12 6.90
C CYS A 34 18.27 5.63 6.09
N THR A 35 18.68 6.41 5.11
CA THR A 35 19.86 6.20 4.27
C THR A 35 20.81 7.37 4.39
N VAL A 36 22.11 7.11 4.21
CA VAL A 36 23.14 8.14 4.25
C VAL A 36 23.74 8.29 2.86
N SER A 37 23.72 9.50 2.31
CA SER A 37 24.43 9.86 1.08
C SER A 37 25.77 10.49 1.41
N ASN A 38 26.77 10.26 0.54
CA ASN A 38 28.17 10.64 0.75
C ASN A 38 28.73 10.11 2.10
N ALA A 39 28.31 8.91 2.46
CA ALA A 39 28.55 8.30 3.77
C ALA A 39 30.03 8.09 4.08
N SER A 40 30.87 7.94 3.07
CA SER A 40 32.31 7.64 3.23
C SER A 40 33.18 8.48 2.31
N GLY A 41 34.40 8.69 2.73
CA GLY A 41 35.39 9.42 1.97
C GLY A 41 36.66 9.58 2.75
N THR A 42 37.53 10.47 2.26
CA THR A 42 38.79 10.85 2.93
C THR A 42 38.73 12.33 3.29
N MET A 43 39.13 12.67 4.49
CA MET A 43 39.23 14.06 4.94
C MET A 43 40.25 14.81 4.11
N GLY A 44 39.82 15.94 3.54
CA GLY A 44 40.70 16.89 2.87
C GLY A 44 41.22 17.96 3.82
N GLY A 45 41.58 19.14 3.25
CA GLY A 45 41.96 20.32 4.01
C GLY A 45 40.80 21.15 4.57
N SER A 46 39.55 20.69 4.41
CA SER A 46 38.31 21.37 4.83
C SER A 46 37.34 20.41 5.47
N ASN A 47 36.36 20.95 6.19
CA ASN A 47 35.26 20.14 6.74
C ASN A 47 34.44 19.50 5.64
N VAL A 48 33.98 18.27 5.88
CA VAL A 48 33.01 17.57 5.03
C VAL A 48 31.59 18.03 5.45
N THR A 49 30.85 18.65 4.55
CA THR A 49 29.55 19.26 4.83
C THR A 49 28.41 18.67 3.99
N ASN A 50 28.70 17.67 3.16
CA ASN A 50 27.76 17.10 2.19
C ASN A 50 27.26 15.68 2.55
N VAL A 51 27.51 15.22 3.77
CA VAL A 51 26.95 13.97 4.26
C VAL A 51 25.49 14.22 4.69
N ASN A 52 24.54 13.60 3.99
CA ASN A 52 23.12 13.79 4.26
C ASN A 52 22.47 12.48 4.70
N VAL A 53 21.62 12.56 5.72
CA VAL A 53 20.74 11.48 6.17
C VAL A 53 19.33 11.78 5.70
N SER A 54 18.74 10.86 4.95
CA SER A 54 17.37 10.93 4.48
C SER A 54 16.58 9.75 5.00
N CYS A 55 15.44 10.01 5.63
CA CYS A 55 14.55 8.98 6.18
C CYS A 55 13.22 8.98 5.43
N ALA A 56 12.79 7.81 4.99
CA ALA A 56 11.50 7.58 4.36
C ALA A 56 10.61 6.72 5.27
N PRO A 57 9.33 7.06 5.45
CA PRO A 57 8.40 6.22 6.19
C PRO A 57 8.25 4.85 5.54
N ASN A 58 8.14 3.80 6.35
CA ASN A 58 7.85 2.46 5.86
C ASN A 58 6.40 2.39 5.38
N GLY A 59 6.18 1.69 4.26
CA GLY A 59 4.85 1.42 3.73
C GLY A 59 4.58 -0.09 3.67
N TYR A 60 3.31 -0.47 3.85
CA TYR A 60 2.86 -1.86 3.86
C TYR A 60 1.65 -2.04 2.96
N THR A 61 1.53 -3.20 2.35
CA THR A 61 0.44 -3.54 1.44
C THR A 61 -0.80 -4.02 2.18
N ILE A 62 -1.93 -3.98 1.48
CA ILE A 62 -3.21 -4.52 1.94
C ILE A 62 -3.58 -5.67 1.01
N SER A 63 -3.99 -6.79 1.58
CA SER A 63 -4.45 -7.96 0.85
C SER A 63 -5.59 -8.66 1.59
N GLY A 64 -6.25 -9.57 0.90
CA GLY A 64 -7.36 -10.31 1.46
C GLY A 64 -8.00 -11.25 0.46
N THR A 65 -9.24 -11.61 0.73
CA THR A 65 -10.03 -12.52 -0.08
C THR A 65 -11.36 -11.91 -0.49
N VAL A 66 -11.82 -12.25 -1.68
CA VAL A 66 -13.17 -11.99 -2.17
C VAL A 66 -13.88 -13.32 -2.26
N SER A 67 -15.11 -13.42 -1.73
CA SER A 67 -15.98 -14.58 -1.80
C SER A 67 -17.33 -14.23 -2.43
N GLY A 68 -18.07 -15.24 -2.88
CA GLY A 68 -19.33 -15.06 -3.57
C GLY A 68 -19.20 -14.77 -5.07
N LEU A 69 -18.02 -14.98 -5.65
CA LEU A 69 -17.81 -14.89 -7.11
C LEU A 69 -18.64 -15.97 -7.82
N SER A 70 -19.26 -15.58 -8.94
CA SER A 70 -20.13 -16.46 -9.74
C SER A 70 -20.26 -15.88 -11.15
N VAL A 71 -21.01 -16.56 -12.00
CA VAL A 71 -21.31 -16.05 -13.36
C VAL A 71 -22.10 -14.73 -13.35
N THR A 72 -22.85 -14.45 -12.28
CA THR A 72 -23.57 -13.20 -12.09
C THR A 72 -22.71 -12.12 -11.42
N ILE A 73 -21.72 -12.52 -10.65
CA ILE A 73 -20.72 -11.63 -10.02
C ILE A 73 -19.37 -11.97 -10.65
N ALA A 74 -19.23 -11.62 -11.93
CA ALA A 74 -18.06 -12.00 -12.73
C ALA A 74 -16.77 -11.24 -12.36
N GLY A 75 -16.91 -10.11 -11.68
CA GLY A 75 -15.76 -9.31 -11.25
C GLY A 75 -16.10 -8.40 -10.09
N VAL A 76 -15.09 -8.19 -9.25
CA VAL A 76 -15.15 -7.26 -8.12
C VAL A 76 -13.95 -6.33 -8.19
N VAL A 77 -14.18 -5.04 -8.13
CA VAL A 77 -13.13 -4.02 -8.01
C VAL A 77 -12.95 -3.70 -6.53
N VAL A 78 -11.77 -3.96 -6.03
CA VAL A 78 -11.34 -3.64 -4.66
C VAL A 78 -10.50 -2.37 -4.71
N GLN A 79 -10.74 -1.42 -3.83
CA GLN A 79 -10.10 -0.11 -3.89
C GLN A 79 -9.70 0.40 -2.51
N ASN A 80 -8.53 1.04 -2.41
CA ASN A 80 -8.13 1.89 -1.29
C ASN A 80 -7.57 3.21 -1.84
N GLY A 81 -8.32 4.30 -1.71
CA GLY A 81 -7.97 5.56 -2.37
C GLY A 81 -7.94 5.42 -3.90
N THR A 82 -6.78 5.61 -4.51
CA THR A 82 -6.55 5.46 -5.96
C THR A 82 -6.02 4.08 -6.36
N ASP A 83 -5.59 3.26 -5.39
CA ASP A 83 -5.09 1.92 -5.65
C ASP A 83 -6.24 0.94 -5.83
N THR A 84 -6.24 0.21 -6.93
CA THR A 84 -7.32 -0.71 -7.30
C THR A 84 -6.77 -2.08 -7.69
N ALA A 85 -7.50 -3.13 -7.31
CA ALA A 85 -7.30 -4.49 -7.77
C ALA A 85 -8.63 -5.04 -8.32
N THR A 86 -8.60 -5.65 -9.48
CA THR A 86 -9.77 -6.32 -10.06
C THR A 86 -9.64 -7.82 -9.86
N VAL A 87 -10.63 -8.41 -9.21
CA VAL A 87 -10.76 -9.86 -9.01
C VAL A 87 -11.85 -10.36 -9.93
N THR A 88 -11.53 -11.33 -10.79
CA THR A 88 -12.47 -11.89 -11.76
C THR A 88 -12.80 -13.33 -11.42
N PHE A 89 -14.06 -13.74 -11.70
CA PHE A 89 -14.48 -15.13 -11.60
C PHE A 89 -13.80 -15.97 -12.68
N ASN A 90 -13.13 -17.04 -12.30
CA ASN A 90 -12.39 -17.93 -13.21
C ASN A 90 -13.24 -19.07 -13.79
N GLY A 91 -14.53 -19.10 -13.48
CA GLY A 91 -15.48 -20.13 -13.95
C GLY A 91 -15.66 -21.31 -12.98
N THR A 92 -14.86 -21.41 -11.92
CA THR A 92 -14.91 -22.52 -10.97
C THR A 92 -14.93 -22.08 -9.50
N ASP A 93 -14.01 -21.22 -9.10
CA ASP A 93 -13.81 -20.87 -7.70
C ASP A 93 -14.65 -19.66 -7.29
N SER A 94 -15.53 -19.83 -6.31
CA SER A 94 -16.34 -18.74 -5.75
C SER A 94 -15.52 -17.79 -4.86
N THR A 95 -14.24 -18.05 -4.67
CA THR A 95 -13.32 -17.24 -3.86
C THR A 95 -12.03 -16.97 -4.62
N ALA A 96 -11.47 -15.77 -4.42
CA ALA A 96 -10.15 -15.41 -4.93
C ALA A 96 -9.46 -14.43 -3.99
N SER A 97 -8.13 -14.37 -4.06
CA SER A 97 -7.33 -13.41 -3.30
C SER A 97 -7.09 -12.13 -4.09
N PHE A 98 -6.87 -11.04 -3.38
CA PHE A 98 -6.40 -9.77 -3.95
C PHE A 98 -5.22 -9.20 -3.16
N THR A 99 -4.46 -8.35 -3.82
CA THR A 99 -3.42 -7.52 -3.18
C THR A 99 -3.46 -6.14 -3.83
N LEU A 100 -3.57 -5.12 -3.01
CA LEU A 100 -3.38 -3.74 -3.40
C LEU A 100 -1.87 -3.45 -3.43
N THR A 101 -1.40 -2.85 -4.52
CA THR A 101 0.03 -2.76 -4.83
C THR A 101 0.70 -1.52 -4.28
N GLN A 102 -0.07 -0.46 -4.05
CA GLN A 102 0.48 0.76 -3.47
C GLN A 102 0.59 0.63 -1.95
N PRO A 103 1.79 0.79 -1.38
CA PRO A 103 1.96 0.68 0.05
C PRO A 103 1.31 1.86 0.77
N VAL A 104 0.62 1.56 1.85
CA VAL A 104 0.09 2.56 2.80
C VAL A 104 1.15 2.83 3.86
N THR A 105 1.47 4.10 4.07
CA THR A 105 2.47 4.52 5.06
C THR A 105 2.06 4.11 6.47
N GLN A 106 3.01 3.61 7.26
CA GLN A 106 2.77 3.31 8.67
C GLN A 106 2.19 4.53 9.41
N GLY A 107 1.15 4.32 10.19
CA GLY A 107 0.42 5.38 10.90
C GLY A 107 -0.67 6.07 10.09
N SER A 108 -0.74 5.86 8.76
CA SER A 108 -1.81 6.39 7.92
C SER A 108 -3.06 5.51 7.98
N SER A 109 -4.23 6.14 7.84
CA SER A 109 -5.49 5.41 7.72
C SER A 109 -5.64 4.75 6.35
N TYR A 110 -6.34 3.63 6.30
CA TYR A 110 -6.80 2.98 5.08
C TYR A 110 -8.30 2.69 5.16
N ASN A 111 -8.95 2.66 4.00
CA ASN A 111 -10.36 2.30 3.87
C ASN A 111 -10.59 1.56 2.55
N VAL A 112 -10.65 0.24 2.64
CA VAL A 112 -10.89 -0.65 1.51
C VAL A 112 -12.39 -0.69 1.23
N THR A 113 -12.75 -0.44 0.00
CA THR A 113 -14.11 -0.59 -0.53
C THR A 113 -14.13 -1.63 -1.64
N ALA A 114 -15.28 -2.20 -1.89
CA ALA A 114 -15.49 -3.16 -2.97
C ALA A 114 -16.77 -2.80 -3.74
N SER A 115 -16.68 -2.93 -5.06
CA SER A 115 -17.82 -2.78 -5.94
C SER A 115 -17.85 -3.93 -6.94
N VAL A 116 -19.04 -4.39 -7.29
CA VAL A 116 -19.20 -5.36 -8.36
C VAL A 116 -18.88 -4.64 -9.67
N GLY A 117 -17.84 -5.10 -10.35
CA GLY A 117 -17.52 -4.64 -11.70
C GLY A 117 -18.65 -5.06 -12.61
N GLY A 118 -19.31 -4.10 -13.25
CA GLY A 118 -20.34 -4.42 -14.22
C GLY A 118 -19.76 -5.32 -15.31
N GLY A 119 -20.08 -6.58 -15.27
CA GLY A 119 -20.06 -7.40 -16.48
C GLY A 119 -20.90 -6.64 -17.49
N GLY A 120 -20.31 -6.33 -18.66
CA GLY A 120 -20.99 -5.59 -19.71
C GLY A 120 -22.29 -6.25 -20.12
N GLY A 121 -23.34 -5.98 -19.38
CA GLY A 121 -24.68 -6.08 -19.85
C GLY A 121 -24.90 -4.86 -20.74
N GLY A 122 -24.82 -5.07 -22.06
CA GLY A 122 -25.17 -4.05 -23.03
C GLY A 122 -26.48 -3.41 -22.57
N GLY A 123 -26.50 -2.06 -22.57
CA GLY A 123 -27.72 -1.30 -22.45
C GLY A 123 -28.67 -1.64 -23.60
N GLY A 124 -29.28 -2.81 -23.54
CA GLY A 124 -30.46 -3.13 -24.26
C GLY A 124 -31.55 -2.27 -23.64
N MET A 125 -32.13 -1.36 -24.42
CA MET A 125 -33.38 -0.73 -24.06
C MET A 125 -34.33 -1.83 -23.58
N PRO A 126 -35.12 -1.62 -22.48
CA PRO A 126 -36.10 -2.55 -22.05
C PRO A 126 -37.06 -2.82 -23.23
N ASP A 127 -37.06 -4.05 -23.74
CA ASP A 127 -38.03 -4.47 -24.72
C ASP A 127 -39.42 -4.46 -24.04
N PRO A 128 -40.35 -3.58 -24.43
CA PRO A 128 -41.67 -3.45 -23.79
C PRO A 128 -42.54 -4.69 -23.94
N ASN A 129 -42.12 -5.69 -24.71
CA ASN A 129 -42.86 -6.91 -24.97
C ASN A 129 -42.35 -8.16 -24.26
N LEU A 130 -41.29 -8.08 -23.42
CA LEU A 130 -40.89 -9.21 -22.58
C LEU A 130 -41.56 -9.11 -21.21
N PRO A 131 -42.52 -10.03 -20.89
CA PRO A 131 -43.06 -10.11 -19.54
C PRO A 131 -42.01 -10.68 -18.60
N GLY A 132 -41.53 -9.87 -17.66
CA GLY A 132 -40.73 -10.32 -16.54
C GLY A 132 -39.23 -10.21 -16.75
N GLY A 133 -38.70 -9.02 -17.12
CA GLY A 133 -37.34 -8.66 -16.81
C GLY A 133 -37.20 -8.61 -15.29
N GLY A 134 -36.78 -9.72 -14.67
CA GLY A 134 -36.55 -9.81 -13.25
C GLY A 134 -35.54 -8.78 -12.84
N GLY A 135 -35.96 -7.76 -12.09
CA GLY A 135 -35.06 -6.88 -11.36
C GLY A 135 -34.28 -7.73 -10.35
N GLY A 136 -33.22 -8.38 -10.81
CA GLY A 136 -32.26 -8.98 -9.91
C GLY A 136 -31.78 -7.89 -8.97
N ASN A 137 -31.86 -8.12 -7.68
CA ASN A 137 -31.31 -7.21 -6.69
C ASN A 137 -29.85 -6.92 -7.10
N PRO A 138 -29.41 -5.66 -7.19
CA PRO A 138 -28.04 -5.39 -7.60
C PRO A 138 -27.09 -6.11 -6.64
N ALA A 139 -26.17 -6.89 -7.19
CA ALA A 139 -25.19 -7.61 -6.40
C ALA A 139 -24.44 -6.62 -5.49
N THR A 140 -24.33 -6.94 -4.21
CA THR A 140 -23.70 -6.10 -3.20
C THR A 140 -22.55 -6.83 -2.55
N CYS A 141 -21.50 -6.10 -2.20
CA CYS A 141 -20.37 -6.64 -1.48
C CYS A 141 -20.23 -5.96 -0.11
N THR A 142 -19.99 -6.76 0.91
CA THR A 142 -19.64 -6.29 2.26
C THR A 142 -18.16 -6.48 2.50
N VAL A 143 -17.52 -5.50 3.16
CA VAL A 143 -16.08 -5.54 3.49
C VAL A 143 -15.93 -5.65 5.00
N THR A 144 -15.20 -6.65 5.44
CA THR A 144 -14.82 -6.88 6.84
C THR A 144 -13.31 -6.62 6.99
N ASN A 145 -12.89 -5.99 8.09
CA ASN A 145 -11.52 -5.55 8.34
C ASN A 145 -10.95 -4.62 7.26
N GLY A 146 -11.83 -3.94 6.52
CA GLY A 146 -11.44 -3.07 5.39
C GLY A 146 -10.92 -1.70 5.81
N SER A 147 -11.04 -1.30 7.07
CA SER A 147 -10.61 0.02 7.52
C SER A 147 -9.80 -0.04 8.81
N GLY A 148 -8.88 0.90 8.96
CA GLY A 148 -8.02 0.97 10.13
C GLY A 148 -6.85 1.92 9.94
N THR A 149 -5.87 1.81 10.83
CA THR A 149 -4.58 2.50 10.73
C THR A 149 -3.50 1.47 10.41
N MET A 150 -2.65 1.77 9.44
CA MET A 150 -1.56 0.90 9.02
C MET A 150 -0.53 0.73 10.15
N GLY A 151 -0.35 -0.50 10.60
CA GLY A 151 0.63 -0.87 11.61
C GLY A 151 2.04 -1.03 11.05
N SER A 152 2.85 -1.85 11.72
CA SER A 152 4.22 -2.19 11.32
C SER A 152 4.33 -3.45 10.45
N ALA A 153 3.22 -3.91 9.90
CA ALA A 153 3.12 -5.08 9.02
C ALA A 153 2.00 -4.90 7.99
N ALA A 154 2.04 -5.69 6.93
CA ALA A 154 0.99 -5.74 5.93
C ALA A 154 -0.35 -6.19 6.55
N VAL A 155 -1.44 -5.63 6.05
CA VAL A 155 -2.80 -6.08 6.36
C VAL A 155 -3.16 -7.22 5.41
N THR A 156 -3.44 -8.40 5.95
CA THR A 156 -3.69 -9.62 5.13
C THR A 156 -5.04 -10.27 5.37
N ASN A 157 -5.87 -9.67 6.19
CA ASN A 157 -7.13 -10.25 6.69
C ASN A 157 -8.39 -9.50 6.22
N VAL A 158 -8.29 -8.71 5.17
CA VAL A 158 -9.49 -8.07 4.59
C VAL A 158 -10.34 -9.14 3.92
N ALA A 159 -11.60 -9.23 4.32
CA ALA A 159 -12.54 -10.18 3.74
C ALA A 159 -13.70 -9.43 3.06
N ILE A 160 -13.96 -9.78 1.81
CA ILE A 160 -15.04 -9.22 0.99
C ILE A 160 -15.99 -10.37 0.65
N THR A 161 -17.27 -10.16 0.97
CA THR A 161 -18.34 -11.14 0.67
C THR A 161 -19.38 -10.49 -0.22
N CYS A 162 -19.59 -11.06 -1.40
CA CYS A 162 -20.56 -10.58 -2.39
C CYS A 162 -21.77 -11.54 -2.49
N GLN A 163 -22.96 -11.00 -2.73
CA GLN A 163 -24.21 -11.76 -2.88
C GLN A 163 -25.14 -11.04 -3.88
#